data_796f3ce6733759b6e97bbd85e9735838
#
_entry.id   796f3ce6733759b6e97bbd85e9735838
#
_cell.length_a   1.000
_cell.length_b   1.000
_cell.length_c   1.000
_cell.angle_alpha   90.00
_cell.angle_beta   90.00
_cell.angle_gamma   90.00
#
_symmetry.space_group_name_H-M   'P 1'
#
loop_
_entity.id
_entity.type
_entity.pdbx_description
1 polymer ?
#
loop_
_entity_poly.entity_id
_entity_poly.type
_entity_poly.pdbx_seq_one_letter_code
_entity_poly.pdbx_strand_id
1 'polypeptide(L)'
;MKRYSVFPIFRIGFRFFLFFVLFFSIVSCKNSQINRRIELSEWKFTYEDKEYSAQIPGCIHTDLLNNQLIEDPFFGNREDSLQWIGERMWVYTTTFDKSQIDGFDHVELVFDGIDTHADIFLNGEPLMHVEGDNHVNNMFRQWRFPLPDNLKDGKNFLEVKFLPAPEYERAQAEKLPYKLPEERAFSRKAPYQSGWDWGPKFVTCGMWQPVYFDCWNDIKVGDFQIVQSLLNTDSAVVQLPFTIQSDRREEVEVIAQIDGKTYYAQTITLQKGSNLLQPQLIVQNPQLWYPNGMGEAKLYDMRVLVKHGKNIYQQNHRWGFRTIELVQKTDSIGKSFEFVVNGTPIFIKGVNWIPAEAFISEMSGKKGKEKYKALLQDSKDSHLNMVRIWGGGIYENEAFYDYCDEMGLLVWQDFIFSCALYPGDAEFLANVEKEAEYQVKRLRNHP
;
A
#
# COMPACT_ATOMS: atom_id res chain seq x y z
N MET A 1 32.56 78.30 14.61
CA MET A 1 32.90 78.92 15.90
C MET A 1 32.89 77.80 16.97
N LYS A 2 34.10 77.41 17.45
CA LYS A 2 34.56 77.48 18.84
C LYS A 2 33.59 76.81 19.82
N ARG A 3 33.91 75.77 20.58
CA ARG A 3 35.02 75.36 21.42
C ARG A 3 34.48 74.56 22.60
N TYR A 4 35.09 73.57 23.00
CA TYR A 4 35.88 72.90 24.04
C TYR A 4 35.05 72.00 24.95
N SER A 5 35.39 70.73 24.99
CA SER A 5 36.24 69.96 25.92
C SER A 5 35.99 70.19 27.40
N VAL A 6 35.79 69.03 28.08
CA VAL A 6 36.61 68.70 29.31
C VAL A 6 36.12 67.30 29.80
N PHE A 7 37.03 66.33 29.88
CA PHE A 7 37.03 65.17 30.79
C PHE A 7 37.29 65.69 32.24
N PRO A 8 36.86 64.91 33.24
CA PRO A 8 37.78 63.96 33.88
C PRO A 8 37.21 62.75 34.64
N ILE A 9 38.08 61.77 34.77
CA ILE A 9 38.51 60.94 35.92
C ILE A 9 37.63 59.83 36.50
N PHE A 10 38.13 58.64 36.30
CA PHE A 10 38.20 57.43 37.14
C PHE A 10 37.53 57.38 38.49
N ARG A 11 36.71 56.38 38.73
CA ARG A 11 36.69 55.60 39.98
C ARG A 11 36.45 54.13 39.69
N ILE A 12 37.43 53.27 40.02
CA ILE A 12 37.44 51.84 40.06
C ILE A 12 36.52 51.38 41.19
N GLY A 13 35.52 50.55 40.82
CA GLY A 13 34.70 49.84 41.80
C GLY A 13 34.74 48.38 41.49
N PHE A 14 35.55 47.64 42.22
CA PHE A 14 35.60 46.16 42.23
C PHE A 14 34.24 45.63 42.70
N ARG A 15 33.44 44.97 41.79
CA ARG A 15 32.31 44.18 42.20
C ARG A 15 32.54 42.74 41.72
N PHE A 16 32.66 41.83 42.68
CA PHE A 16 32.63 40.40 42.54
C PHE A 16 31.40 39.99 41.80
N PHE A 17 31.59 39.38 40.59
CA PHE A 17 30.55 38.67 39.86
C PHE A 17 30.64 37.22 40.25
N LEU A 18 29.72 36.78 41.11
CA LEU A 18 29.48 35.37 41.41
C LEU A 18 28.92 34.71 40.13
N PHE A 19 29.71 33.87 39.45
CA PHE A 19 29.24 33.00 38.38
C PHE A 19 28.44 31.85 39.01
N PHE A 20 27.12 31.96 38.97
CA PHE A 20 26.22 30.84 39.19
C PHE A 20 26.21 30.00 37.91
N VAL A 21 26.98 28.90 37.85
CA VAL A 21 26.88 27.90 36.81
C VAL A 21 25.64 27.10 37.12
N LEU A 22 24.51 27.46 36.47
CA LEU A 22 23.34 26.58 36.37
C LEU A 22 23.72 25.40 35.49
N PHE A 23 23.96 24.25 36.12
CA PHE A 23 23.94 22.96 35.44
C PHE A 23 22.51 22.72 34.92
N PHE A 24 22.23 23.12 33.69
CA PHE A 24 21.09 22.59 32.96
C PHE A 24 21.39 21.12 32.71
N SER A 25 20.89 20.23 33.54
CA SER A 25 20.72 18.82 33.19
C SER A 25 19.79 18.79 31.97
N ILE A 26 20.39 18.62 30.80
CA ILE A 26 19.63 18.25 29.61
C ILE A 26 19.11 16.86 29.91
N VAL A 27 17.93 16.77 30.50
CA VAL A 27 17.11 15.58 30.44
C VAL A 27 16.76 15.46 28.96
N SER A 28 17.53 14.66 28.25
CA SER A 28 17.16 14.17 26.95
C SER A 28 15.82 13.44 27.14
N CYS A 29 14.72 14.15 26.95
CA CYS A 29 13.46 13.48 26.68
C CYS A 29 13.70 12.60 25.45
N LYS A 30 13.87 11.30 25.64
CA LYS A 30 13.61 10.33 24.58
C LYS A 30 12.20 10.68 24.10
N ASN A 31 12.10 11.33 22.94
CA ASN A 31 10.84 11.44 22.24
C ASN A 31 10.34 10.00 22.12
N SER A 32 9.23 9.68 22.75
CA SER A 32 8.57 8.39 22.53
C SER A 32 8.27 8.34 21.06
N GLN A 33 8.97 7.46 20.34
CA GLN A 33 8.78 7.32 18.91
C GLN A 33 7.42 6.64 18.73
N ILE A 34 6.52 7.33 18.01
CA ILE A 34 5.24 6.79 17.54
C ILE A 34 5.53 5.82 16.41
N ASN A 35 4.59 4.94 16.06
CA ASN A 35 4.67 4.07 14.88
C ASN A 35 5.33 4.81 13.72
N ARG A 36 6.38 4.25 13.18
CA ARG A 36 7.18 4.90 12.16
C ARG A 36 7.36 3.97 10.96
N ARG A 37 7.03 4.47 9.80
CA ARG A 37 7.41 3.89 8.52
C ARG A 37 8.74 4.49 8.08
N ILE A 38 9.74 3.65 7.84
CA ILE A 38 11.09 4.05 7.41
C ILE A 38 11.33 3.41 6.06
N GLU A 39 11.29 4.21 5.00
CA GLU A 39 11.51 3.74 3.63
C GLU A 39 12.97 3.31 3.42
N LEU A 40 13.15 2.23 2.66
CA LEU A 40 14.44 1.76 2.18
C LEU A 40 14.65 2.27 0.75
N SER A 41 15.54 3.23 0.55
CA SER A 41 15.65 3.99 -0.70
C SER A 41 16.88 3.69 -1.55
N GLU A 42 17.95 3.18 -0.96
CA GLU A 42 19.23 2.98 -1.66
C GLU A 42 19.39 1.52 -2.11
N TRP A 43 18.75 1.18 -3.24
CA TRP A 43 18.82 -0.14 -3.80
C TRP A 43 19.77 -0.23 -4.98
N LYS A 44 20.36 -1.40 -5.16
CA LYS A 44 21.18 -1.79 -6.29
C LYS A 44 20.73 -3.13 -6.82
N PHE A 45 21.01 -3.39 -8.10
CA PHE A 45 20.91 -4.72 -8.69
C PHE A 45 22.24 -5.14 -9.31
N THR A 46 22.43 -6.44 -9.48
CA THR A 46 23.65 -7.01 -10.05
C THR A 46 23.40 -7.45 -11.49
N TYR A 47 24.28 -7.00 -12.39
CA TYR A 47 24.34 -7.43 -13.78
C TYR A 47 25.80 -7.61 -14.22
N GLU A 48 26.15 -8.79 -14.80
CA GLU A 48 27.52 -9.13 -15.22
C GLU A 48 28.58 -8.81 -14.14
N ASP A 49 28.35 -9.27 -12.93
CA ASP A 49 29.21 -9.08 -11.74
C ASP A 49 29.46 -7.60 -11.35
N LYS A 50 28.62 -6.69 -11.82
CA LYS A 50 28.65 -5.27 -11.45
C LYS A 50 27.36 -4.86 -10.78
N GLU A 51 27.48 -3.94 -9.83
CA GLU A 51 26.33 -3.31 -9.18
C GLU A 51 25.91 -2.04 -9.92
N TYR A 52 24.60 -1.88 -10.09
CA TYR A 52 23.96 -0.72 -10.69
C TYR A 52 22.86 -0.20 -9.77
N SER A 53 22.53 1.08 -9.90
CA SER A 53 21.45 1.69 -9.12
C SER A 53 20.09 1.12 -9.52
N ALA A 54 19.25 0.79 -8.54
CA ALA A 54 17.88 0.36 -8.74
C ALA A 54 16.89 1.38 -8.16
N GLN A 55 15.73 1.49 -8.79
CA GLN A 55 14.64 2.32 -8.30
C GLN A 55 13.55 1.46 -7.64
N ILE A 56 13.08 1.86 -6.45
CA ILE A 56 11.97 1.22 -5.76
C ILE A 56 10.92 2.28 -5.40
N PRO A 57 9.66 2.12 -5.78
CA PRO A 57 9.10 1.08 -6.66
C PRO A 57 9.73 1.04 -8.06
N GLY A 58 9.97 -0.17 -8.58
CA GLY A 58 10.66 -0.37 -9.84
C GLY A 58 10.53 -1.80 -10.37
N CYS A 59 11.11 -2.04 -11.53
CA CYS A 59 11.28 -3.37 -12.09
C CYS A 59 12.60 -3.46 -12.88
N ILE A 60 13.05 -4.68 -13.14
CA ILE A 60 14.35 -4.91 -13.77
C ILE A 60 14.47 -4.29 -15.17
N HIS A 61 13.39 -4.27 -15.95
CA HIS A 61 13.44 -3.66 -17.29
C HIS A 61 13.67 -2.16 -17.21
N THR A 62 12.98 -1.46 -16.29
CA THR A 62 13.18 -0.01 -16.08
C THR A 62 14.55 0.28 -15.48
N ASP A 63 15.06 -0.57 -14.60
CA ASP A 63 16.39 -0.41 -14.02
C ASP A 63 17.51 -0.60 -15.04
N LEU A 64 17.41 -1.61 -15.92
CA LEU A 64 18.33 -1.82 -17.04
C LEU A 64 18.31 -0.64 -18.02
N LEU A 65 17.12 -0.13 -18.36
CA LEU A 65 16.95 1.02 -19.24
C LEU A 65 17.55 2.29 -18.63
N ASN A 66 17.27 2.58 -17.37
CA ASN A 66 17.78 3.77 -16.68
C ASN A 66 19.31 3.77 -16.55
N ASN A 67 19.93 2.59 -16.46
CA ASN A 67 21.38 2.43 -16.45
C ASN A 67 21.99 2.26 -17.86
N GLN A 68 21.21 2.43 -18.94
CA GLN A 68 21.64 2.33 -20.34
C GLN A 68 22.26 0.96 -20.69
N LEU A 69 21.79 -0.11 -20.04
CA LEU A 69 22.23 -1.48 -20.27
C LEU A 69 21.38 -2.18 -21.36
N ILE A 70 20.22 -1.64 -21.63
CA ILE A 70 19.35 -2.00 -22.77
C ILE A 70 18.89 -0.73 -23.48
N GLU A 71 18.50 -0.89 -24.72
CA GLU A 71 17.85 0.17 -25.47
C GLU A 71 16.34 0.19 -25.19
N ASP A 72 15.63 1.24 -25.66
CA ASP A 72 14.20 1.41 -25.46
C ASP A 72 13.42 0.14 -25.88
N PRO A 73 12.76 -0.57 -24.93
CA PRO A 73 12.07 -1.81 -25.19
C PRO A 73 10.91 -1.71 -26.21
N PHE A 74 10.32 -0.53 -26.34
CA PHE A 74 9.16 -0.29 -27.19
C PHE A 74 9.51 0.08 -28.64
N PHE A 75 10.80 0.18 -28.96
CA PHE A 75 11.20 0.58 -30.29
C PHE A 75 11.45 -0.64 -31.22
N GLY A 76 10.71 -0.69 -32.33
CA GLY A 76 10.85 -1.73 -33.36
C GLY A 76 10.48 -3.12 -32.84
N ASN A 77 11.41 -4.08 -33.00
CA ASN A 77 11.25 -5.47 -32.55
C ASN A 77 12.12 -5.81 -31.33
N ARG A 78 12.45 -4.83 -30.52
CA ARG A 78 13.32 -5.04 -29.35
C ARG A 78 12.68 -5.92 -28.28
N GLU A 79 11.36 -5.96 -28.21
CA GLU A 79 10.64 -6.92 -27.38
C GLU A 79 11.21 -8.34 -27.53
N ASP A 80 11.40 -8.81 -28.77
CA ASP A 80 11.92 -10.16 -29.04
C ASP A 80 13.35 -10.36 -28.51
N SER A 81 14.17 -9.34 -28.63
CA SER A 81 15.58 -9.39 -28.23
C SER A 81 15.78 -9.27 -26.71
N LEU A 82 14.76 -8.87 -25.95
CA LEU A 82 14.81 -8.65 -24.51
C LEU A 82 14.17 -9.78 -23.67
N GLN A 83 13.70 -10.86 -24.31
CA GLN A 83 13.05 -11.98 -23.58
C GLN A 83 13.98 -12.67 -22.57
N TRP A 84 15.30 -12.59 -22.79
CA TRP A 84 16.31 -13.13 -21.85
C TRP A 84 16.22 -12.56 -20.45
N ILE A 85 15.65 -11.34 -20.28
CA ILE A 85 15.51 -10.67 -18.99
C ILE A 85 14.59 -11.48 -18.08
N GLY A 86 13.48 -12.01 -18.61
CA GLY A 86 12.52 -12.81 -17.87
C GLY A 86 12.98 -14.24 -17.55
N GLU A 87 14.02 -14.73 -18.25
CA GLU A 87 14.57 -16.08 -18.07
C GLU A 87 15.81 -16.10 -17.15
N ARG A 88 16.15 -14.96 -16.53
CA ARG A 88 17.35 -14.81 -15.70
C ARG A 88 16.99 -14.52 -14.25
N MET A 89 17.78 -15.07 -13.33
CA MET A 89 17.75 -14.69 -11.91
C MET A 89 18.34 -13.29 -11.74
N TRP A 90 17.70 -12.46 -10.90
CA TRP A 90 18.14 -11.12 -10.58
C TRP A 90 18.32 -10.95 -9.07
N VAL A 91 19.35 -10.22 -8.68
CA VAL A 91 19.67 -9.98 -7.28
C VAL A 91 19.62 -8.47 -7.02
N TYR A 92 18.78 -8.08 -6.06
CA TYR A 92 18.68 -6.72 -5.56
C TYR A 92 19.23 -6.66 -4.15
N THR A 93 19.95 -5.59 -3.83
CA THR A 93 20.59 -5.41 -2.54
C THR A 93 20.42 -4.00 -2.02
N THR A 94 20.34 -3.88 -0.70
CA THR A 94 20.44 -2.59 0.01
C THR A 94 21.12 -2.79 1.37
N THR A 95 21.51 -1.71 1.99
CA THR A 95 22.02 -1.71 3.37
C THR A 95 21.25 -0.71 4.21
N PHE A 96 21.08 -1.05 5.48
CA PHE A 96 20.54 -0.14 6.49
C PHE A 96 21.40 -0.17 7.74
N ASP A 97 21.43 0.94 8.47
CA ASP A 97 22.10 1.00 9.77
C ASP A 97 21.09 0.66 10.87
N LYS A 98 21.48 -0.19 11.82
CA LYS A 98 20.62 -0.58 12.95
C LYS A 98 20.10 0.64 13.71
N SER A 99 20.89 1.71 13.80
CA SER A 99 20.48 2.96 14.45
C SER A 99 19.24 3.62 13.88
N GLN A 100 18.85 3.28 12.64
CA GLN A 100 17.62 3.80 12.00
C GLN A 100 16.35 3.25 12.67
N ILE A 101 16.44 2.05 13.26
CA ILE A 101 15.35 1.32 13.90
C ILE A 101 15.55 1.14 15.41
N ASP A 102 16.61 1.67 15.97
CA ASP A 102 16.87 1.62 17.41
C ASP A 102 15.80 2.38 18.21
N GLY A 103 15.39 1.80 19.33
CA GLY A 103 14.38 2.38 20.23
C GLY A 103 12.95 1.98 19.89
N PHE A 104 12.75 1.06 18.92
CA PHE A 104 11.49 0.36 18.71
C PHE A 104 11.56 -1.05 19.27
N ASP A 105 10.49 -1.47 19.93
CA ASP A 105 10.37 -2.82 20.50
C ASP A 105 10.01 -3.85 19.43
N HIS A 106 9.34 -3.39 18.36
CA HIS A 106 8.90 -4.22 17.24
C HIS A 106 9.28 -3.57 15.92
N VAL A 107 9.88 -4.35 15.04
CA VAL A 107 10.24 -3.92 13.67
C VAL A 107 9.95 -5.06 12.70
N GLU A 108 9.16 -4.75 11.69
CA GLU A 108 8.92 -5.63 10.53
C GLU A 108 9.44 -4.97 9.26
N LEU A 109 10.17 -5.73 8.45
CA LEU A 109 10.43 -5.36 7.06
C LEU A 109 9.17 -5.69 6.24
N VAL A 110 8.66 -4.71 5.52
CA VAL A 110 7.42 -4.82 4.76
C VAL A 110 7.68 -4.54 3.29
N PHE A 111 7.17 -5.44 2.45
CA PHE A 111 7.08 -5.25 1.01
C PHE A 111 5.59 -5.14 0.65
N ASP A 112 5.17 -4.00 0.14
CA ASP A 112 3.78 -3.81 -0.31
C ASP A 112 3.48 -4.57 -1.62
N GLY A 113 4.52 -4.98 -2.36
CA GLY A 113 4.40 -5.82 -3.54
C GLY A 113 5.75 -6.21 -4.13
N ILE A 114 5.96 -7.51 -4.29
CA ILE A 114 7.13 -8.14 -4.95
C ILE A 114 6.64 -8.91 -6.19
N ASP A 115 7.20 -8.64 -7.34
CA ASP A 115 6.88 -9.29 -8.60
C ASP A 115 8.03 -10.23 -9.02
N THR A 116 7.96 -11.54 -8.80
CA THR A 116 6.91 -12.34 -8.18
C THR A 116 7.53 -13.37 -7.23
N HIS A 117 8.45 -14.21 -7.77
CA HIS A 117 9.12 -15.27 -7.02
C HIS A 117 10.45 -14.75 -6.50
N ALA A 118 10.59 -14.64 -5.20
CA ALA A 118 11.84 -14.15 -4.62
C ALA A 118 12.13 -14.75 -3.25
N ASP A 119 13.42 -14.92 -2.96
CA ASP A 119 13.93 -15.31 -1.66
C ASP A 119 14.58 -14.11 -0.98
N ILE A 120 14.27 -13.91 0.30
CA ILE A 120 14.74 -12.76 1.09
C ILE A 120 15.83 -13.20 2.06
N PHE A 121 16.93 -12.48 2.08
CA PHE A 121 18.08 -12.76 2.96
C PHE A 121 18.51 -11.50 3.72
N LEU A 122 18.83 -11.68 4.98
CA LEU A 122 19.41 -10.65 5.85
C LEU A 122 20.77 -11.10 6.35
N ASN A 123 21.83 -10.34 6.02
CA ASN A 123 23.23 -10.67 6.37
C ASN A 123 23.70 -12.05 5.88
N GLY A 124 23.11 -12.54 4.79
CA GLY A 124 23.39 -13.84 4.19
C GLY A 124 22.54 -15.00 4.71
N GLU A 125 21.72 -14.77 5.75
CA GLU A 125 20.81 -15.78 6.31
C GLU A 125 19.39 -15.57 5.77
N PRO A 126 18.59 -16.64 5.52
CA PRO A 126 17.20 -16.51 5.12
C PRO A 126 16.40 -15.70 6.14
N LEU A 127 15.67 -14.68 5.67
CA LEU A 127 14.76 -13.90 6.50
C LEU A 127 13.35 -14.46 6.36
N MET A 128 12.84 -15.03 7.44
CA MET A 128 11.54 -15.72 7.43
C MET A 128 10.38 -14.73 7.56
N HIS A 129 9.37 -14.83 6.69
CA HIS A 129 8.15 -14.06 6.87
C HIS A 129 7.21 -14.70 7.93
N VAL A 130 6.15 -14.01 8.28
CA VAL A 130 5.24 -14.44 9.38
C VAL A 130 4.58 -15.80 9.16
N GLU A 131 4.58 -16.32 7.94
CA GLU A 131 4.05 -17.64 7.60
C GLU A 131 5.10 -18.77 7.69
N GLY A 132 6.36 -18.43 7.98
CA GLY A 132 7.42 -19.38 8.30
C GLY A 132 8.31 -19.79 7.12
N ASP A 133 8.35 -19.02 6.03
CA ASP A 133 9.22 -19.22 4.88
C ASP A 133 9.96 -17.91 4.54
N ASN A 134 11.02 -17.97 3.73
CA ASN A 134 11.68 -16.79 3.16
C ASN A 134 11.32 -16.56 1.69
N HIS A 135 10.54 -17.44 1.09
CA HIS A 135 10.09 -17.37 -0.29
C HIS A 135 8.78 -16.60 -0.43
N VAL A 136 8.74 -15.66 -1.38
CA VAL A 136 7.53 -14.96 -1.79
C VAL A 136 7.14 -15.41 -3.19
N ASN A 137 5.82 -15.56 -3.44
CA ASN A 137 5.30 -16.17 -4.68
C ASN A 137 3.99 -15.56 -5.17
N ASN A 138 3.71 -14.31 -4.76
CA ASN A 138 2.49 -13.61 -5.15
C ASN A 138 2.71 -12.09 -5.14
N MET A 139 2.62 -11.46 -6.31
CA MET A 139 2.86 -10.02 -6.44
C MET A 139 1.72 -9.15 -5.91
N PHE A 140 0.56 -9.73 -5.63
CA PHE A 140 -0.64 -9.01 -5.19
C PHE A 140 -0.86 -9.03 -3.68
N ARG A 141 0.10 -9.56 -2.92
CA ARG A 141 0.09 -9.61 -1.46
C ARG A 141 1.11 -8.66 -0.87
N GLN A 142 0.83 -8.16 0.33
CA GLN A 142 1.84 -7.57 1.19
C GLN A 142 2.59 -8.68 1.94
N TRP A 143 3.91 -8.57 2.01
CA TRP A 143 4.78 -9.52 2.70
C TRP A 143 5.46 -8.85 3.89
N ARG A 144 5.41 -9.51 5.06
CA ARG A 144 5.94 -9.00 6.32
C ARG A 144 6.94 -9.95 6.92
N PHE A 145 8.10 -9.43 7.26
CA PHE A 145 9.22 -10.16 7.80
C PHE A 145 9.63 -9.54 9.14
N PRO A 146 9.34 -10.21 10.29
CA PRO A 146 9.88 -9.78 11.57
C PRO A 146 11.41 -9.75 11.53
N LEU A 147 12.02 -8.66 11.99
CA LEU A 147 13.46 -8.61 12.06
C LEU A 147 13.96 -9.42 13.27
N PRO A 148 15.08 -10.16 13.13
CA PRO A 148 15.66 -10.91 14.24
C PRO A 148 16.35 -9.98 15.24
N ASP A 149 16.38 -10.38 16.51
CA ASP A 149 17.02 -9.62 17.61
C ASP A 149 18.54 -9.49 17.44
N ASN A 150 19.19 -10.37 16.68
CA ASN A 150 20.63 -10.47 16.50
C ASN A 150 21.16 -9.65 15.31
N LEU A 151 20.55 -8.52 14.98
CA LEU A 151 21.08 -7.59 13.99
C LEU A 151 22.50 -7.14 14.34
N LYS A 152 23.35 -6.99 13.31
CA LYS A 152 24.70 -6.45 13.48
C LYS A 152 24.63 -4.99 13.95
N ASP A 153 25.49 -4.60 14.88
CA ASP A 153 25.67 -3.19 15.19
C ASP A 153 26.24 -2.45 13.96
N GLY A 154 25.61 -1.32 13.58
CA GLY A 154 25.91 -0.60 12.35
C GLY A 154 25.21 -1.21 11.13
N LYS A 155 25.94 -1.40 10.05
CA LYS A 155 25.38 -1.79 8.74
C LYS A 155 24.92 -3.24 8.67
N ASN A 156 23.68 -3.43 8.25
CA ASN A 156 23.09 -4.71 7.88
C ASN A 156 22.84 -4.74 6.38
N PHE A 157 22.95 -5.93 5.79
CA PHE A 157 22.84 -6.15 4.36
C PHE A 157 21.57 -6.95 4.05
N LEU A 158 20.70 -6.38 3.24
CA LEU A 158 19.46 -7.02 2.77
C LEU A 158 19.62 -7.41 1.30
N GLU A 159 19.26 -8.64 0.97
CA GLU A 159 19.32 -9.21 -0.37
C GLU A 159 17.97 -9.81 -0.75
N VAL A 160 17.51 -9.53 -1.97
CA VAL A 160 16.30 -10.08 -2.60
C VAL A 160 16.73 -10.78 -3.89
N LYS A 161 16.55 -12.11 -3.94
CA LYS A 161 16.88 -12.94 -5.12
C LYS A 161 15.61 -13.28 -5.86
N PHE A 162 15.41 -12.68 -7.03
CA PHE A 162 14.30 -13.00 -7.91
C PHE A 162 14.61 -14.21 -8.77
N LEU A 163 13.73 -15.21 -8.69
CA LEU A 163 13.77 -16.40 -9.56
C LEU A 163 13.01 -16.11 -10.86
N PRO A 164 13.43 -16.68 -12.00
CA PRO A 164 12.70 -16.56 -13.25
C PRO A 164 11.28 -17.15 -13.14
N ALA A 165 10.25 -16.34 -13.37
CA ALA A 165 8.87 -16.81 -13.30
C ALA A 165 8.60 -17.98 -14.26
N PRO A 166 9.08 -17.97 -15.53
CA PRO A 166 8.88 -19.10 -16.44
C PRO A 166 9.51 -20.42 -15.96
N GLU A 167 10.63 -20.37 -15.25
CA GLU A 167 11.26 -21.55 -14.66
C GLU A 167 10.42 -22.13 -13.52
N TYR A 168 9.96 -21.26 -12.62
CA TYR A 168 9.04 -21.64 -11.54
C TYR A 168 7.75 -22.25 -12.08
N GLU A 169 7.14 -21.64 -13.09
CA GLU A 169 5.88 -22.04 -13.71
C GLU A 169 5.99 -23.45 -14.32
N ARG A 170 7.06 -23.74 -15.08
CA ARG A 170 7.35 -25.07 -15.61
C ARG A 170 7.53 -26.10 -14.50
N ALA A 171 8.29 -25.77 -13.46
CA ALA A 171 8.51 -26.66 -12.33
C ALA A 171 7.22 -26.98 -11.55
N GLN A 172 6.29 -26.03 -11.44
CA GLN A 172 4.99 -26.28 -10.82
C GLN A 172 4.07 -27.11 -11.75
N ALA A 173 4.09 -26.85 -13.05
CA ALA A 173 3.31 -27.60 -14.02
C ALA A 173 3.66 -29.10 -14.01
N GLU A 174 4.93 -29.45 -13.79
CA GLU A 174 5.40 -30.83 -13.71
C GLU A 174 4.90 -31.58 -12.46
N LYS A 175 4.51 -30.87 -11.39
CA LYS A 175 3.99 -31.49 -10.16
C LYS A 175 2.53 -31.96 -10.29
N LEU A 176 1.78 -31.40 -11.23
CA LEU A 176 0.37 -31.76 -11.39
C LEU A 176 0.21 -33.09 -12.16
N PRO A 177 -0.75 -33.94 -11.79
CA PRO A 177 -1.06 -35.18 -12.52
C PRO A 177 -1.78 -34.95 -13.85
N TYR A 178 -2.02 -33.71 -14.24
CA TYR A 178 -2.66 -33.28 -15.51
C TYR A 178 -1.97 -32.02 -16.04
N LYS A 179 -2.15 -31.75 -17.33
CA LYS A 179 -1.58 -30.53 -17.96
C LYS A 179 -2.61 -29.43 -18.02
N LEU A 180 -2.17 -28.22 -17.67
CA LEU A 180 -2.88 -26.98 -17.95
C LEU A 180 -2.35 -26.36 -19.26
N PRO A 181 -3.22 -25.66 -20.03
CA PRO A 181 -2.82 -25.08 -21.32
C PRO A 181 -1.77 -23.98 -21.20
N GLU A 182 -1.79 -23.23 -20.07
CA GLU A 182 -1.02 -22.00 -19.86
C GLU A 182 -0.11 -22.13 -18.64
N GLU A 183 1.21 -22.19 -18.85
CA GLU A 183 2.18 -22.30 -17.76
C GLU A 183 2.13 -21.05 -16.84
N ARG A 184 1.91 -19.85 -17.40
CA ARG A 184 1.75 -18.61 -16.62
C ARG A 184 0.68 -18.66 -15.53
N ALA A 185 -0.28 -19.58 -15.65
CA ALA A 185 -1.35 -19.75 -14.66
C ALA A 185 -0.86 -20.27 -13.29
N PHE A 186 0.36 -20.80 -13.22
CA PHE A 186 0.97 -21.26 -11.98
C PHE A 186 1.58 -20.13 -11.12
N SER A 187 1.76 -18.94 -11.70
CA SER A 187 2.24 -17.75 -10.98
C SER A 187 1.09 -16.82 -10.59
N ARG A 188 1.12 -16.27 -9.37
CA ARG A 188 0.28 -15.13 -9.01
C ARG A 188 0.96 -13.84 -9.45
N LYS A 189 1.03 -13.66 -10.75
CA LYS A 189 1.67 -12.58 -11.49
C LYS A 189 0.68 -11.95 -12.45
N ALA A 190 0.85 -10.68 -12.80
CA ALA A 190 -0.01 -10.00 -13.76
C ALA A 190 0.01 -10.72 -15.12
N PRO A 191 -1.12 -11.32 -15.58
CA PRO A 191 -1.14 -12.17 -16.76
C PRO A 191 -0.65 -11.49 -18.04
N TYR A 192 -0.91 -10.19 -18.20
CA TYR A 192 -0.50 -9.44 -19.41
C TYR A 192 1.03 -9.38 -19.60
N GLN A 193 1.83 -9.51 -18.54
CA GLN A 193 3.30 -9.50 -18.63
C GLN A 193 3.85 -10.70 -19.44
N SER A 194 3.07 -11.78 -19.55
CA SER A 194 3.38 -12.91 -20.41
C SER A 194 3.01 -12.68 -21.90
N GLY A 195 2.62 -11.46 -22.24
CA GLY A 195 2.17 -11.04 -23.57
C GLY A 195 0.65 -11.07 -23.71
N TRP A 196 0.11 -10.09 -24.42
CA TRP A 196 -1.31 -9.98 -24.72
C TRP A 196 -1.52 -9.35 -26.11
N ASP A 197 -2.75 -9.45 -26.65
CA ASP A 197 -3.09 -8.93 -27.98
C ASP A 197 -3.05 -7.39 -28.09
N TRP A 198 -2.98 -6.68 -26.96
CA TRP A 198 -2.88 -5.22 -26.89
C TRP A 198 -1.55 -4.70 -26.32
N GLY A 199 -0.68 -5.56 -25.84
CA GLY A 199 0.56 -5.15 -25.16
C GLY A 199 1.71 -6.12 -25.37
N PRO A 200 2.96 -5.63 -25.20
CA PRO A 200 4.15 -6.44 -25.38
C PRO A 200 4.31 -7.49 -24.28
N LYS A 201 5.13 -8.50 -24.56
CA LYS A 201 5.56 -9.50 -23.60
C LYS A 201 6.82 -9.03 -22.89
N PHE A 202 6.68 -8.61 -21.64
CA PHE A 202 7.80 -8.31 -20.75
C PHE A 202 7.59 -9.02 -19.41
N VAL A 203 8.13 -10.25 -19.29
CA VAL A 203 8.14 -10.99 -18.03
C VAL A 203 9.17 -10.35 -17.13
N THR A 204 8.76 -9.33 -16.38
CA THR A 204 9.65 -8.55 -15.51
C THR A 204 9.69 -9.12 -14.09
N CYS A 205 10.57 -8.57 -13.24
CA CYS A 205 10.58 -8.80 -11.80
C CYS A 205 11.04 -7.53 -11.08
N GLY A 206 10.76 -7.44 -9.78
CA GLY A 206 11.21 -6.33 -8.95
C GLY A 206 10.27 -6.03 -7.79
N MET A 207 10.65 -5.06 -6.97
CA MET A 207 9.78 -4.51 -5.94
C MET A 207 8.93 -3.39 -6.57
N TRP A 208 7.76 -3.78 -7.09
CA TRP A 208 6.89 -2.87 -7.83
C TRP A 208 6.06 -1.93 -6.95
N GLN A 209 6.08 -2.17 -5.63
CA GLN A 209 5.50 -1.34 -4.60
C GLN A 209 6.57 -0.99 -3.54
N PRO A 210 6.30 -0.04 -2.62
CA PRO A 210 7.26 0.38 -1.60
C PRO A 210 7.79 -0.73 -0.70
N VAL A 211 9.03 -0.53 -0.21
CA VAL A 211 9.69 -1.36 0.79
C VAL A 211 10.10 -0.50 1.97
N TYR A 212 9.74 -0.91 3.19
CA TYR A 212 9.97 -0.11 4.38
C TYR A 212 10.03 -0.95 5.66
N PHE A 213 10.57 -0.35 6.73
CA PHE A 213 10.39 -0.86 8.08
C PHE A 213 9.11 -0.27 8.68
N ASP A 214 8.26 -1.14 9.21
CA ASP A 214 7.11 -0.80 10.04
C ASP A 214 7.52 -1.00 11.51
N CYS A 215 7.68 0.13 12.23
CA CYS A 215 8.27 0.14 13.57
C CYS A 215 7.25 0.64 14.59
N TRP A 216 7.12 -0.04 15.74
CA TRP A 216 6.21 0.41 16.80
C TRP A 216 6.70 0.00 18.20
N ASN A 217 6.12 0.65 19.21
CA ASN A 217 6.31 0.35 20.63
C ASN A 217 4.93 0.21 21.29
N ASP A 218 4.86 -0.56 22.38
CA ASP A 218 3.68 -0.74 23.24
C ASP A 218 2.41 -1.20 22.50
N ILE A 219 1.92 -0.39 21.55
CA ILE A 219 0.69 -0.70 20.79
C ILE A 219 0.88 -0.54 19.29
N LYS A 220 0.18 -1.40 18.52
CA LYS A 220 0.02 -1.26 17.06
C LYS A 220 -1.46 -1.10 16.74
N VAL A 221 -1.82 0.05 16.19
CA VAL A 221 -3.19 0.35 15.77
C VAL A 221 -3.38 -0.14 14.33
N GLY A 222 -4.29 -1.09 14.14
CA GLY A 222 -4.68 -1.59 12.84
C GLY A 222 -5.59 -0.63 12.10
N ASP A 223 -5.73 -0.84 10.81
CA ASP A 223 -6.65 -0.08 9.97
C ASP A 223 -8.11 -0.40 10.30
N PHE A 224 -9.00 0.60 10.19
CA PHE A 224 -10.42 0.41 10.46
C PHE A 224 -11.21 0.14 9.18
N GLN A 225 -12.22 -0.71 9.33
CA GLN A 225 -13.24 -0.89 8.31
C GLN A 225 -14.38 0.09 8.54
N ILE A 226 -15.05 0.56 7.49
CA ILE A 226 -16.29 1.31 7.57
C ILE A 226 -17.44 0.39 7.21
N VAL A 227 -18.30 0.07 8.19
CA VAL A 227 -19.46 -0.79 8.00
C VAL A 227 -20.72 0.05 8.16
N GLN A 228 -21.34 0.38 7.04
CA GLN A 228 -22.63 1.09 7.01
C GLN A 228 -23.75 0.08 7.29
N SER A 229 -24.31 0.11 8.49
CA SER A 229 -25.37 -0.80 8.92
C SER A 229 -26.81 -0.27 8.65
N LEU A 230 -26.93 1.05 8.50
CA LEU A 230 -28.17 1.72 8.14
C LEU A 230 -27.87 2.96 7.29
N LEU A 231 -28.68 3.14 6.26
CA LEU A 231 -28.74 4.40 5.52
C LEU A 231 -30.18 4.68 5.09
N ASN A 232 -30.70 5.83 5.46
CA ASN A 232 -31.98 6.35 5.00
C ASN A 232 -31.86 7.87 4.81
N THR A 233 -32.98 8.54 4.50
CA THR A 233 -33.04 10.00 4.25
C THR A 233 -32.59 10.82 5.45
N ASP A 234 -32.82 10.36 6.66
CA ASP A 234 -32.66 11.13 7.89
C ASP A 234 -31.37 10.80 8.62
N SER A 235 -30.84 9.60 8.45
CA SER A 235 -29.66 9.15 9.18
C SER A 235 -28.87 8.03 8.51
N ALA A 236 -27.58 7.97 8.84
CA ALA A 236 -26.71 6.82 8.61
C ALA A 236 -26.13 6.33 9.94
N VAL A 237 -26.03 5.02 10.07
CA VAL A 237 -25.32 4.36 11.18
C VAL A 237 -24.13 3.62 10.61
N VAL A 238 -22.94 3.96 11.08
CA VAL A 238 -21.70 3.29 10.70
C VAL A 238 -20.98 2.75 11.91
N GLN A 239 -20.38 1.58 11.78
CA GLN A 239 -19.46 0.99 12.73
C GLN A 239 -18.05 1.06 12.15
N LEU A 240 -17.06 1.28 13.00
CA LEU A 240 -15.65 1.34 12.63
C LEU A 240 -14.86 0.24 13.35
N PRO A 241 -15.03 -1.06 12.96
CA PRO A 241 -14.25 -2.13 13.57
C PRO A 241 -12.77 -2.01 13.19
N PHE A 242 -11.88 -2.09 14.19
CA PHE A 242 -10.43 -2.17 14.04
C PHE A 242 -9.81 -2.90 15.24
N THR A 243 -8.56 -3.32 15.09
CA THR A 243 -7.83 -4.00 16.16
C THR A 243 -6.70 -3.14 16.69
N ILE A 244 -6.42 -3.26 18.00
CA ILE A 244 -5.20 -2.76 18.61
C ILE A 244 -4.46 -3.95 19.21
N GLN A 245 -3.22 -4.17 18.75
CA GLN A 245 -2.30 -5.08 19.44
C GLN A 245 -1.66 -4.32 20.58
N SER A 246 -1.59 -4.92 21.78
CA SER A 246 -0.96 -4.33 22.94
C SER A 246 -0.05 -5.31 23.64
N ASP A 247 1.12 -4.86 24.08
CA ASP A 247 2.11 -5.69 24.77
C ASP A 247 1.74 -5.99 26.22
N ARG A 248 0.84 -5.16 26.78
CA ARG A 248 0.42 -5.26 28.18
C ARG A 248 -1.02 -4.73 28.38
N ARG A 249 -1.52 -4.87 29.59
CA ARG A 249 -2.78 -4.21 29.98
C ARG A 249 -2.53 -2.71 30.18
N GLU A 250 -3.26 -1.85 29.45
CA GLU A 250 -3.12 -0.40 29.49
C GLU A 250 -4.38 0.34 29.02
N GLU A 251 -4.46 1.64 29.23
CA GLU A 251 -5.61 2.46 28.85
C GLU A 251 -5.28 3.35 27.66
N VAL A 252 -6.24 3.46 26.74
CA VAL A 252 -6.20 4.35 25.59
C VAL A 252 -7.48 5.15 25.48
N GLU A 253 -7.40 6.38 24.98
CA GLU A 253 -8.58 7.14 24.55
C GLU A 253 -8.80 6.94 23.06
N VAL A 254 -9.96 6.42 22.68
CA VAL A 254 -10.36 6.22 21.28
C VAL A 254 -11.36 7.28 20.88
N ILE A 255 -11.07 8.01 19.80
CA ILE A 255 -11.89 9.09 19.25
C ILE A 255 -12.18 8.76 17.80
N ALA A 256 -13.47 8.81 17.38
CA ALA A 256 -13.82 8.73 15.97
C ALA A 256 -14.51 10.03 15.52
N GLN A 257 -14.07 10.51 14.35
CA GLN A 257 -14.48 11.80 13.78
C GLN A 257 -14.92 11.65 12.33
N ILE A 258 -15.82 12.53 11.91
CA ILE A 258 -16.21 12.76 10.53
C ILE A 258 -16.06 14.25 10.24
N ASP A 259 -15.30 14.64 9.21
CA ASP A 259 -14.98 16.02 8.84
C ASP A 259 -14.51 16.84 10.07
N GLY A 260 -13.71 16.25 10.95
CA GLY A 260 -13.18 16.86 12.16
C GLY A 260 -14.16 16.95 13.35
N LYS A 261 -15.44 16.64 13.16
CA LYS A 261 -16.44 16.58 14.24
C LYS A 261 -16.37 15.23 14.95
N THR A 262 -16.27 15.24 16.27
CA THR A 262 -16.26 14.04 17.09
C THR A 262 -17.65 13.43 17.23
N TYR A 263 -17.78 12.13 16.93
CA TYR A 263 -18.99 11.35 17.08
C TYR A 263 -18.86 10.27 18.16
N TYR A 264 -17.62 9.86 18.46
CA TYR A 264 -17.33 8.88 19.49
C TYR A 264 -16.07 9.29 20.24
N ALA A 265 -16.08 9.17 21.58
CA ALA A 265 -14.89 9.38 22.42
C ALA A 265 -15.05 8.55 23.70
N GLN A 266 -14.16 7.57 23.93
CA GLN A 266 -14.17 6.73 25.13
C GLN A 266 -12.76 6.32 25.52
N THR A 267 -12.52 6.20 26.84
CA THR A 267 -11.34 5.55 27.40
C THR A 267 -11.61 4.04 27.47
N ILE A 268 -10.69 3.25 26.94
CA ILE A 268 -10.79 1.81 26.82
C ILE A 268 -9.57 1.15 27.46
N THR A 269 -9.80 0.12 28.29
CA THR A 269 -8.73 -0.70 28.83
C THR A 269 -8.41 -1.83 27.83
N LEU A 270 -7.22 -1.80 27.27
CA LEU A 270 -6.68 -2.88 26.43
C LEU A 270 -6.20 -4.03 27.31
N GLN A 271 -6.29 -5.24 26.78
CA GLN A 271 -5.61 -6.42 27.33
C GLN A 271 -4.36 -6.71 26.51
N LYS A 272 -3.42 -7.46 27.07
CA LYS A 272 -2.28 -7.97 26.30
C LYS A 272 -2.77 -8.79 25.12
N GLY A 273 -2.22 -8.54 23.91
CA GLY A 273 -2.59 -9.20 22.67
C GLY A 273 -3.56 -8.35 21.84
N SER A 274 -4.40 -9.00 21.05
CA SER A 274 -5.33 -8.37 20.10
C SER A 274 -6.62 -7.92 20.78
N ASN A 275 -6.99 -6.66 20.60
CA ASN A 275 -8.21 -6.05 21.12
C ASN A 275 -9.04 -5.54 19.95
N LEU A 276 -10.23 -6.11 19.73
CA LEU A 276 -11.18 -5.65 18.72
C LEU A 276 -12.05 -4.53 19.30
N LEU A 277 -12.06 -3.38 18.65
CA LEU A 277 -12.88 -2.22 18.98
C LEU A 277 -13.86 -1.95 17.84
N GLN A 278 -15.05 -1.44 18.17
CA GLN A 278 -16.13 -1.19 17.20
C GLN A 278 -16.89 0.11 17.53
N PRO A 279 -16.25 1.29 17.44
CA PRO A 279 -16.95 2.56 17.60
C PRO A 279 -18.15 2.63 16.65
N GLN A 280 -19.29 3.08 17.16
CA GLN A 280 -20.50 3.33 16.36
C GLN A 280 -20.77 4.83 16.27
N LEU A 281 -21.05 5.31 15.06
CA LEU A 281 -21.34 6.69 14.76
C LEU A 281 -22.74 6.79 14.15
N ILE A 282 -23.49 7.82 14.55
CA ILE A 282 -24.80 8.14 13.96
C ILE A 282 -24.70 9.52 13.29
N VAL A 283 -24.87 9.54 12.00
CA VAL A 283 -24.81 10.76 11.17
C VAL A 283 -26.21 11.17 10.79
N GLN A 284 -26.61 12.39 11.16
CA GLN A 284 -27.92 12.92 10.82
C GLN A 284 -27.87 13.62 9.45
N ASN A 285 -28.86 13.37 8.60
CA ASN A 285 -29.04 13.97 7.27
C ASN A 285 -27.77 13.86 6.41
N PRO A 286 -27.18 12.66 6.19
CA PRO A 286 -25.98 12.51 5.40
C PRO A 286 -26.25 12.90 3.95
N GLN A 287 -25.35 13.67 3.34
CA GLN A 287 -25.34 13.84 1.89
C GLN A 287 -24.82 12.55 1.26
N LEU A 288 -25.54 12.06 0.24
CA LEU A 288 -25.18 10.81 -0.41
C LEU A 288 -24.11 11.03 -1.47
N TRP A 289 -23.29 9.99 -1.66
CA TRP A 289 -22.40 9.89 -2.81
C TRP A 289 -23.17 9.35 -4.01
N TYR A 290 -22.98 9.95 -5.17
CA TYR A 290 -23.63 9.54 -6.41
C TYR A 290 -22.63 9.28 -7.53
N PRO A 291 -22.89 8.30 -8.40
CA PRO A 291 -22.11 8.10 -9.61
C PRO A 291 -22.23 9.29 -10.56
N ASN A 292 -21.23 9.46 -11.43
CA ASN A 292 -21.18 10.48 -12.45
C ASN A 292 -22.48 10.49 -13.30
N GLY A 293 -23.08 11.68 -13.41
CA GLY A 293 -24.35 11.91 -14.10
C GLY A 293 -25.61 11.69 -13.26
N MET A 294 -25.48 11.28 -11.98
CA MET A 294 -26.64 11.14 -11.06
C MET A 294 -26.66 12.17 -9.92
N GLY A 295 -25.54 12.79 -9.61
CA GLY A 295 -25.42 13.76 -8.53
C GLY A 295 -23.96 14.03 -8.15
N GLU A 296 -23.77 14.60 -6.97
CA GLU A 296 -22.45 14.89 -6.42
C GLU A 296 -21.81 13.63 -5.80
N ALA A 297 -20.54 13.40 -6.10
CA ALA A 297 -19.74 12.37 -5.44
C ALA A 297 -19.23 12.87 -4.07
N LYS A 298 -20.15 13.05 -3.11
CA LYS A 298 -19.83 13.60 -1.79
C LYS A 298 -19.02 12.60 -0.96
N LEU A 299 -17.83 13.02 -0.55
CA LEU A 299 -16.94 12.26 0.34
C LEU A 299 -16.83 12.94 1.70
N TYR A 300 -16.66 12.13 2.74
CA TYR A 300 -16.45 12.53 4.13
C TYR A 300 -15.08 12.02 4.60
N ASP A 301 -14.37 12.85 5.35
CA ASP A 301 -13.13 12.46 6.01
C ASP A 301 -13.44 11.68 7.31
N MET A 302 -13.32 10.36 7.27
CA MET A 302 -13.47 9.47 8.40
C MET A 302 -12.12 9.31 9.10
N ARG A 303 -12.08 9.55 10.41
CA ARG A 303 -10.84 9.50 11.18
C ARG A 303 -11.02 8.75 12.49
N VAL A 304 -10.07 7.85 12.79
CA VAL A 304 -9.91 7.23 14.11
C VAL A 304 -8.60 7.71 14.72
N LEU A 305 -8.67 8.24 15.94
CA LEU A 305 -7.53 8.63 16.75
C LEU A 305 -7.47 7.73 17.97
N VAL A 306 -6.30 7.18 18.25
CA VAL A 306 -6.02 6.45 19.49
C VAL A 306 -4.94 7.20 20.24
N LYS A 307 -5.28 7.74 21.42
CA LYS A 307 -4.33 8.43 22.29
C LYS A 307 -3.82 7.48 23.37
N HIS A 308 -2.53 7.32 23.45
CA HIS A 308 -1.83 6.51 24.43
C HIS A 308 -0.71 7.34 25.09
N GLY A 309 -0.88 7.77 26.33
CA GLY A 309 0.00 8.70 27.00
C GLY A 309 0.13 10.03 26.23
N LYS A 310 1.33 10.33 25.71
CA LYS A 310 1.59 11.51 24.87
C LYS A 310 1.45 11.24 23.37
N ASN A 311 1.27 9.99 22.99
CA ASN A 311 1.25 9.55 21.60
C ASN A 311 -0.17 9.59 21.03
N ILE A 312 -0.29 9.94 19.75
CA ILE A 312 -1.55 9.92 19.02
C ILE A 312 -1.33 9.11 17.73
N TYR A 313 -2.03 8.01 17.64
CA TYR A 313 -2.09 7.17 16.43
C TYR A 313 -3.32 7.58 15.63
N GLN A 314 -3.17 7.74 14.32
CA GLN A 314 -4.25 8.23 13.47
C GLN A 314 -4.38 7.35 12.23
N GLN A 315 -5.62 6.95 11.95
CA GLN A 315 -6.04 6.30 10.71
C GLN A 315 -7.11 7.15 10.02
N ASN A 316 -7.06 7.25 8.70
CA ASN A 316 -7.98 8.07 7.94
C ASN A 316 -8.44 7.33 6.68
N HIS A 317 -9.74 7.45 6.39
CA HIS A 317 -10.33 7.03 5.12
C HIS A 317 -11.29 8.09 4.64
N ARG A 318 -11.50 8.18 3.33
CA ARG A 318 -12.61 8.92 2.74
C ARG A 318 -13.77 7.97 2.50
N TRP A 319 -14.97 8.41 2.77
CA TRP A 319 -16.17 7.58 2.69
C TRP A 319 -17.31 8.34 2.01
N GLY A 320 -18.01 7.67 1.08
CA GLY A 320 -19.24 8.14 0.47
C GLY A 320 -20.44 7.33 0.98
N PHE A 321 -21.42 7.98 1.61
CA PHE A 321 -22.65 7.32 2.02
C PHE A 321 -23.48 6.96 0.80
N ARG A 322 -23.64 5.66 0.53
CA ARG A 322 -24.44 5.15 -0.58
C ARG A 322 -24.94 3.74 -0.32
N THR A 323 -25.96 3.33 -1.04
CA THR A 323 -26.31 1.92 -1.24
C THR A 323 -26.00 1.53 -2.68
N ILE A 324 -25.57 0.28 -2.88
CA ILE A 324 -25.47 -0.33 -4.19
C ILE A 324 -25.99 -1.75 -4.13
N GLU A 325 -26.86 -2.11 -5.04
CA GLU A 325 -27.48 -3.42 -5.12
C GLU A 325 -27.39 -3.95 -6.54
N LEU A 326 -27.10 -5.25 -6.67
CA LEU A 326 -27.25 -5.97 -7.93
C LEU A 326 -28.59 -6.71 -7.93
N VAL A 327 -29.53 -6.20 -8.71
CA VAL A 327 -30.87 -6.79 -8.83
C VAL A 327 -30.91 -7.79 -9.95
N GLN A 328 -31.25 -9.03 -9.60
CA GLN A 328 -31.37 -10.15 -10.53
C GLN A 328 -32.76 -10.78 -10.38
N LYS A 329 -33.69 -10.38 -11.24
CA LYS A 329 -35.08 -10.91 -11.25
C LYS A 329 -35.25 -11.82 -12.45
N THR A 330 -35.78 -13.03 -12.20
CA THR A 330 -36.14 -14.00 -13.25
C THR A 330 -37.48 -13.63 -13.85
N ASP A 331 -37.58 -13.62 -15.18
CA ASP A 331 -38.81 -13.48 -15.94
C ASP A 331 -38.98 -14.62 -16.96
N SER A 332 -39.88 -14.49 -17.93
CA SER A 332 -40.12 -15.49 -18.95
C SER A 332 -39.01 -15.58 -20.00
N ILE A 333 -38.10 -14.62 -20.07
CA ILE A 333 -37.03 -14.53 -21.08
C ILE A 333 -35.67 -14.91 -20.46
N GLY A 334 -35.47 -14.61 -19.16
CA GLY A 334 -34.19 -14.86 -18.51
C GLY A 334 -34.09 -14.25 -17.11
N LYS A 335 -32.93 -13.70 -16.81
CA LYS A 335 -32.62 -13.07 -15.52
C LYS A 335 -32.07 -11.66 -15.75
N SER A 336 -32.66 -10.65 -15.12
CA SER A 336 -32.14 -9.28 -15.20
C SER A 336 -30.77 -9.17 -14.53
N PHE A 337 -30.01 -8.17 -14.92
CA PHE A 337 -28.74 -7.82 -14.30
C PHE A 337 -28.68 -6.27 -14.25
N GLU A 338 -29.12 -5.71 -13.14
CA GLU A 338 -29.34 -4.28 -12.99
C GLU A 338 -28.72 -3.76 -11.70
N PHE A 339 -27.94 -2.69 -11.78
CA PHE A 339 -27.45 -2.01 -10.59
C PHE A 339 -28.45 -0.95 -10.13
N VAL A 340 -28.67 -0.90 -8.82
CA VAL A 340 -29.49 0.10 -8.14
C VAL A 340 -28.62 0.86 -7.16
N VAL A 341 -28.45 2.16 -7.36
CA VAL A 341 -27.65 3.04 -6.49
C VAL A 341 -28.59 4.01 -5.78
N ASN A 342 -28.52 4.05 -4.45
CA ASN A 342 -29.38 4.88 -3.60
C ASN A 342 -30.88 4.72 -3.94
N GLY A 343 -31.31 3.50 -4.18
CA GLY A 343 -32.69 3.15 -4.54
C GLY A 343 -33.09 3.47 -6.00
N THR A 344 -32.17 3.99 -6.82
CA THR A 344 -32.43 4.35 -8.22
C THR A 344 -31.70 3.41 -9.17
N PRO A 345 -32.41 2.72 -10.10
CA PRO A 345 -31.77 1.93 -11.14
C PRO A 345 -30.85 2.77 -12.03
N ILE A 346 -29.68 2.25 -12.36
CA ILE A 346 -28.69 2.94 -13.18
C ILE A 346 -28.33 2.12 -14.42
N PHE A 347 -28.30 2.78 -15.58
CA PHE A 347 -27.68 2.20 -16.76
C PHE A 347 -26.18 2.41 -16.72
N ILE A 348 -25.43 1.30 -16.75
CA ILE A 348 -23.96 1.34 -16.71
C ILE A 348 -23.40 1.76 -18.06
N LYS A 349 -22.73 2.90 -18.07
CA LYS A 349 -21.91 3.42 -19.17
C LYS A 349 -20.46 3.25 -18.73
N GLY A 350 -19.80 2.20 -19.20
CA GLY A 350 -18.49 1.84 -18.69
C GLY A 350 -17.55 1.34 -19.76
N VAL A 351 -16.29 1.19 -19.35
CA VAL A 351 -15.19 0.63 -20.15
C VAL A 351 -14.42 -0.40 -19.36
N ASN A 352 -13.75 -1.34 -20.06
CA ASN A 352 -12.74 -2.17 -19.44
C ASN A 352 -11.45 -1.37 -19.32
N TRP A 353 -10.86 -1.45 -18.13
CA TRP A 353 -9.56 -0.88 -17.81
C TRP A 353 -8.49 -1.96 -17.88
N ILE A 354 -7.45 -1.70 -18.66
CA ILE A 354 -6.21 -2.47 -18.71
C ILE A 354 -5.09 -1.63 -18.08
N PRO A 355 -3.94 -2.21 -17.67
CA PRO A 355 -2.84 -1.44 -17.13
C PRO A 355 -2.45 -0.26 -18.02
N ALA A 356 -2.33 0.93 -17.43
CA ALA A 356 -2.05 2.16 -18.15
C ALA A 356 -0.58 2.27 -18.61
N GLU A 357 0.31 1.40 -18.11
CA GLU A 357 1.71 1.24 -18.48
C GLU A 357 2.09 -0.23 -18.54
N ALA A 358 2.99 -0.59 -19.45
CA ALA A 358 3.55 -1.94 -19.50
C ALA A 358 4.41 -2.25 -18.26
N PHE A 359 5.15 -1.26 -17.77
CA PHE A 359 5.90 -1.34 -16.52
C PHE A 359 5.13 -0.63 -15.41
N ILE A 360 4.30 -1.40 -14.69
CA ILE A 360 3.34 -0.89 -13.69
C ILE A 360 3.96 -0.06 -12.57
N SER A 361 5.23 -0.27 -12.24
CA SER A 361 5.96 0.55 -11.27
C SER A 361 6.04 2.02 -11.68
N GLU A 362 5.94 2.35 -12.98
CA GLU A 362 5.90 3.73 -13.46
C GLU A 362 4.60 4.47 -13.10
N MET A 363 3.56 3.73 -12.74
CA MET A 363 2.32 4.30 -12.19
C MET A 363 2.46 4.73 -10.72
N SER A 364 3.60 4.49 -10.10
CA SER A 364 3.93 4.97 -8.75
C SER A 364 4.38 6.44 -8.78
N GLY A 365 4.31 7.09 -7.62
CA GLY A 365 4.75 8.47 -7.46
C GLY A 365 3.85 9.51 -8.15
N LYS A 366 4.40 10.72 -8.34
CA LYS A 366 3.65 11.89 -8.82
C LYS A 366 3.18 11.72 -10.26
N LYS A 367 4.07 11.30 -11.16
CA LYS A 367 3.78 11.14 -12.61
C LYS A 367 2.67 10.13 -12.86
N GLY A 368 2.71 8.99 -12.17
CA GLY A 368 1.66 7.97 -12.27
C GLY A 368 0.31 8.46 -11.76
N LYS A 369 0.29 9.18 -10.63
CA LYS A 369 -0.93 9.81 -10.10
C LYS A 369 -1.54 10.81 -11.08
N GLU A 370 -0.72 11.66 -11.71
CA GLU A 370 -1.18 12.62 -12.73
C GLU A 370 -1.76 11.89 -13.95
N LYS A 371 -1.15 10.77 -14.38
CA LYS A 371 -1.66 9.95 -15.49
C LYS A 371 -3.00 9.32 -15.14
N TYR A 372 -3.15 8.70 -13.96
CA TYR A 372 -4.45 8.19 -13.51
C TYR A 372 -5.52 9.27 -13.51
N LYS A 373 -5.19 10.43 -12.92
CA LYS A 373 -6.14 11.55 -12.86
C LYS A 373 -6.60 11.98 -14.24
N ALA A 374 -5.70 12.10 -15.21
CA ALA A 374 -6.02 12.51 -16.58
C ALA A 374 -6.94 11.49 -17.25
N LEU A 375 -6.58 10.18 -17.24
CA LEU A 375 -7.36 9.13 -17.88
C LEU A 375 -8.75 8.95 -17.26
N LEU A 376 -8.86 9.06 -15.94
CA LEU A 376 -10.15 8.97 -15.24
C LEU A 376 -10.99 10.24 -15.44
N GLN A 377 -10.36 11.42 -15.57
CA GLN A 377 -11.05 12.64 -15.92
C GLN A 377 -11.65 12.55 -17.34
N ASP A 378 -10.89 12.03 -18.31
CA ASP A 378 -11.40 11.76 -19.66
C ASP A 378 -12.59 10.79 -19.63
N SER A 379 -12.54 9.78 -18.78
CA SER A 379 -13.66 8.85 -18.57
C SER A 379 -14.88 9.55 -18.02
N LYS A 380 -14.72 10.41 -17.00
CA LYS A 380 -15.79 11.22 -16.43
C LYS A 380 -16.40 12.18 -17.45
N ASP A 381 -15.57 12.89 -18.21
CA ASP A 381 -15.99 13.88 -19.20
C ASP A 381 -16.69 13.22 -20.41
N SER A 382 -16.37 11.95 -20.68
CA SER A 382 -17.08 11.09 -21.64
C SER A 382 -18.39 10.52 -21.08
N HIS A 383 -18.85 11.01 -19.92
CA HIS A 383 -20.08 10.58 -19.25
C HIS A 383 -20.11 9.09 -18.85
N LEU A 384 -18.96 8.48 -18.63
CA LEU A 384 -18.87 7.15 -18.03
C LEU A 384 -19.19 7.23 -16.53
N ASN A 385 -19.80 6.16 -16.02
CA ASN A 385 -20.14 6.04 -14.60
C ASN A 385 -19.56 4.79 -13.94
N MET A 386 -18.85 3.95 -14.71
CA MET A 386 -18.17 2.77 -14.21
C MET A 386 -16.91 2.47 -15.02
N VAL A 387 -15.90 1.95 -14.34
CA VAL A 387 -14.72 1.29 -14.95
C VAL A 387 -14.60 -0.12 -14.43
N ARG A 388 -14.35 -1.10 -15.31
CA ARG A 388 -14.05 -2.47 -14.91
C ARG A 388 -12.57 -2.73 -15.05
N ILE A 389 -11.90 -2.98 -13.92
CA ILE A 389 -10.50 -3.41 -13.91
C ILE A 389 -10.47 -4.88 -14.28
N TRP A 390 -9.91 -5.15 -15.44
CA TRP A 390 -9.85 -6.47 -16.03
C TRP A 390 -8.87 -7.39 -15.29
N GLY A 391 -9.26 -8.67 -15.10
CA GLY A 391 -8.49 -9.65 -14.32
C GLY A 391 -7.17 -10.13 -14.93
N GLY A 392 -6.78 -9.63 -16.09
CA GLY A 392 -5.47 -9.87 -16.69
C GLY A 392 -4.43 -8.78 -16.38
N GLY A 393 -4.83 -7.75 -15.65
CA GLY A 393 -3.99 -6.62 -15.21
C GLY A 393 -3.48 -6.77 -13.78
N ILE A 394 -3.75 -5.74 -12.99
CA ILE A 394 -3.35 -5.64 -11.58
C ILE A 394 -4.52 -5.09 -10.75
N TYR A 395 -4.41 -5.19 -9.43
CA TYR A 395 -5.12 -4.29 -8.53
C TYR A 395 -4.37 -2.96 -8.54
N GLU A 396 -5.05 -1.88 -8.95
CA GLU A 396 -4.42 -0.59 -9.17
C GLU A 396 -3.92 0.06 -7.86
N ASN A 397 -3.11 1.11 -7.96
CA ASN A 397 -2.65 1.88 -6.80
C ASN A 397 -3.80 2.65 -6.15
N GLU A 398 -3.68 2.98 -4.86
CA GLU A 398 -4.69 3.74 -4.10
C GLU A 398 -5.18 5.00 -4.82
N ALA A 399 -4.27 5.73 -5.48
CA ALA A 399 -4.63 6.94 -6.21
C ALA A 399 -5.67 6.74 -7.32
N PHE A 400 -5.70 5.54 -7.94
CA PHE A 400 -6.71 5.20 -8.93
C PHE A 400 -8.11 5.18 -8.31
N TYR A 401 -8.26 4.44 -7.21
CA TYR A 401 -9.54 4.31 -6.50
C TYR A 401 -9.96 5.64 -5.88
N ASP A 402 -9.02 6.37 -5.29
CA ASP A 402 -9.25 7.72 -4.75
C ASP A 402 -9.84 8.66 -5.81
N TYR A 403 -9.32 8.65 -7.03
CA TYR A 403 -9.87 9.46 -8.12
C TYR A 403 -11.22 8.95 -8.61
N CYS A 404 -11.46 7.63 -8.61
CA CYS A 404 -12.78 7.08 -8.91
C CYS A 404 -13.81 7.57 -7.90
N ASP A 405 -13.48 7.58 -6.61
CA ASP A 405 -14.32 8.08 -5.53
C ASP A 405 -14.67 9.56 -5.71
N GLU A 406 -13.66 10.39 -6.01
CA GLU A 406 -13.81 11.83 -6.23
C GLU A 406 -14.63 12.16 -7.49
N MET A 407 -14.48 11.34 -8.52
CA MET A 407 -15.11 11.59 -9.82
C MET A 407 -16.49 10.94 -9.97
N GLY A 408 -16.89 10.10 -9.01
CA GLY A 408 -18.15 9.36 -9.08
C GLY A 408 -18.09 8.21 -10.08
N LEU A 409 -16.96 7.55 -10.21
CA LEU A 409 -16.81 6.38 -11.07
C LEU A 409 -16.94 5.10 -10.22
N LEU A 410 -17.98 4.33 -10.46
CA LEU A 410 -18.10 2.99 -9.90
C LEU A 410 -16.97 2.11 -10.42
N VAL A 411 -16.47 1.21 -9.58
CA VAL A 411 -15.41 0.28 -9.95
C VAL A 411 -15.93 -1.16 -9.86
N TRP A 412 -15.82 -1.89 -10.95
CA TRP A 412 -15.93 -3.33 -10.98
C TRP A 412 -14.52 -3.91 -10.97
N GLN A 413 -14.07 -4.44 -9.83
CA GLN A 413 -12.75 -5.05 -9.70
C GLN A 413 -12.84 -6.56 -9.92
N ASP A 414 -12.23 -7.05 -10.99
CA ASP A 414 -12.00 -8.50 -11.13
C ASP A 414 -10.91 -8.93 -10.14
N PHE A 415 -11.04 -10.12 -9.56
CA PHE A 415 -9.85 -10.82 -9.06
C PHE A 415 -8.94 -11.18 -10.24
N ILE A 416 -7.62 -11.20 -10.00
CA ILE A 416 -6.66 -11.34 -11.08
C ILE A 416 -6.61 -12.79 -11.58
N PHE A 417 -7.60 -13.12 -12.43
CA PHE A 417 -7.73 -14.35 -13.20
C PHE A 417 -8.18 -14.01 -14.62
N SER A 418 -7.46 -14.49 -15.62
CA SER A 418 -7.75 -14.11 -17.00
C SER A 418 -7.40 -15.24 -17.99
N CYS A 419 -8.40 -15.60 -18.79
CA CYS A 419 -8.29 -16.41 -20.02
C CYS A 419 -7.39 -17.65 -19.88
N ALA A 420 -7.39 -18.33 -18.73
CA ALA A 420 -6.63 -19.55 -18.46
C ALA A 420 -7.39 -20.48 -17.52
N LEU A 421 -7.00 -21.75 -17.51
CA LEU A 421 -7.33 -22.68 -16.45
C LEU A 421 -6.23 -22.60 -15.39
N TYR A 422 -6.61 -22.32 -14.16
CA TYR A 422 -5.68 -22.16 -13.04
C TYR A 422 -5.56 -23.45 -12.22
N PRO A 423 -4.42 -23.65 -11.50
CA PRO A 423 -4.28 -24.76 -10.57
C PRO A 423 -5.37 -24.73 -9.49
N GLY A 424 -5.80 -25.92 -9.06
CA GLY A 424 -6.81 -26.08 -8.00
C GLY A 424 -6.28 -26.86 -6.80
N ASP A 425 -4.97 -26.99 -6.66
CA ASP A 425 -4.36 -27.61 -5.49
C ASP A 425 -4.43 -26.72 -4.24
N ALA A 426 -4.24 -27.34 -3.07
CA ALA A 426 -4.44 -26.66 -1.79
C ALA A 426 -3.47 -25.51 -1.56
N GLU A 427 -2.22 -25.60 -2.05
CA GLU A 427 -1.18 -24.58 -1.88
C GLU A 427 -1.53 -23.34 -2.70
N PHE A 428 -1.87 -23.52 -3.99
CA PHE A 428 -2.29 -22.43 -4.86
C PHE A 428 -3.55 -21.72 -4.32
N LEU A 429 -4.57 -22.50 -3.89
CA LEU A 429 -5.81 -21.95 -3.35
C LEU A 429 -5.57 -21.16 -2.05
N ALA A 430 -4.73 -21.66 -1.15
CA ALA A 430 -4.38 -20.94 0.09
C ALA A 430 -3.65 -19.62 -0.19
N ASN A 431 -2.79 -19.58 -1.20
CA ASN A 431 -2.12 -18.34 -1.63
C ASN A 431 -3.12 -17.32 -2.21
N VAL A 432 -4.07 -17.79 -3.03
CA VAL A 432 -5.15 -16.96 -3.60
C VAL A 432 -6.10 -16.45 -2.50
N GLU A 433 -6.43 -17.26 -1.51
CA GLU A 433 -7.27 -16.85 -0.37
C GLU A 433 -6.65 -15.66 0.38
N LYS A 434 -5.35 -15.72 0.67
CA LYS A 434 -4.61 -14.64 1.32
C LYS A 434 -4.53 -13.37 0.46
N GLU A 435 -4.37 -13.53 -0.85
CA GLU A 435 -4.44 -12.42 -1.81
C GLU A 435 -5.81 -11.75 -1.76
N ALA A 436 -6.88 -12.54 -1.85
CA ALA A 436 -8.24 -12.03 -1.81
C ALA A 436 -8.54 -11.32 -0.47
N GLU A 437 -8.11 -11.90 0.65
CA GLU A 437 -8.25 -11.26 1.96
C GLU A 437 -7.53 -9.91 2.03
N TYR A 438 -6.29 -9.84 1.56
CA TYR A 438 -5.52 -8.60 1.55
C TYR A 438 -6.17 -7.54 0.66
N GLN A 439 -6.54 -7.88 -0.57
CA GLN A 439 -7.10 -6.92 -1.52
C GLN A 439 -8.51 -6.45 -1.13
N VAL A 440 -9.36 -7.35 -0.60
CA VAL A 440 -10.68 -6.97 -0.08
C VAL A 440 -10.53 -6.03 1.11
N LYS A 441 -9.62 -6.29 2.05
CA LYS A 441 -9.35 -5.39 3.18
C LYS A 441 -8.87 -4.02 2.72
N ARG A 442 -8.01 -3.97 1.71
CA ARG A 442 -7.48 -2.74 1.14
C ARG A 442 -8.57 -1.88 0.48
N LEU A 443 -9.48 -2.52 -0.27
CA LEU A 443 -10.44 -1.81 -1.14
C LEU A 443 -11.82 -1.58 -0.51
N ARG A 444 -12.16 -2.27 0.57
CA ARG A 444 -13.53 -2.28 1.14
C ARG A 444 -14.04 -0.93 1.66
N ASN A 445 -13.16 0.06 1.85
CA ASN A 445 -13.53 1.38 2.35
C ASN A 445 -13.79 2.42 1.23
N HIS A 446 -13.69 2.03 -0.03
CA HIS A 446 -14.10 2.89 -1.15
C HIS A 446 -15.62 2.86 -1.35
N PRO A 447 -16.26 3.98 -1.70
CA PRO A 447 -17.68 4.04 -1.99
C PRO A 447 -18.08 3.34 -3.30
#